data_fc119efefce4aeb0ed11cd79ba28dbd1
#
_entry.id   fc119efefce4aeb0ed11cd79ba28dbd1
#
_cell.length_a   1.000
_cell.length_b   1.000
_cell.length_c   1.000
_cell.angle_alpha   90.00
_cell.angle_beta   90.00
_cell.angle_gamma   90.00
#
_symmetry.space_group_name_H-M   'P 1'
#
loop_
_entity.id
_entity.type
_entity.pdbx_description
1 polymer ?
#
loop_
_entity_poly.entity_id
_entity_poly.type
_entity_poly.pdbx_seq_one_letter_code
_entity_poly.pdbx_strand_id
1 'polypeptide(L)'
;STEASDRDPLTQLIARFARTHTPFTAEALATSFGLGRSVTSRILESEADAGHLVRGRFTEAETETEYCDPGVLDRLRGRCLAAARAAVEPVPAEAYARFLLDRHGVTEPRPSSPDEVLLALQQLAGAVLPASVWESHVLPARISDYQPSHLDQLLAEGEALIRLRGSGPDPSLTLVTADDLDLVPPPSEAADEEVSAFAAGLGDGLVAPGDAELLWRAAAAGLVAPASMAPIRALLTGA
;
A
#
# COMPACT_ATOMS: atom_id res chain seq x y z
N SER A 1 34.86 -19.42 -12.45
CA SER A 1 35.59 -20.35 -11.53
C SER A 1 37.07 -19.96 -11.28
N THR A 2 37.50 -18.76 -11.68
CA THR A 2 38.93 -18.37 -11.65
C THR A 2 39.27 -17.38 -10.51
N GLU A 3 38.27 -16.78 -9.83
CA GLU A 3 38.51 -15.79 -8.77
C GLU A 3 38.82 -16.37 -7.38
N ALA A 4 38.67 -17.67 -7.19
CA ALA A 4 38.89 -18.29 -5.88
C ALA A 4 40.36 -18.58 -5.58
N SER A 5 41.26 -18.41 -6.56
CA SER A 5 42.69 -18.86 -6.44
C SER A 5 43.63 -17.79 -5.89
N ASP A 6 43.20 -16.52 -5.77
CA ASP A 6 44.10 -15.39 -5.40
C ASP A 6 43.83 -14.79 -4.02
N ARG A 7 42.89 -15.36 -3.25
CA ARG A 7 42.59 -14.91 -1.88
C ARG A 7 43.59 -15.50 -0.88
N ASP A 8 43.98 -14.66 0.08
CA ASP A 8 44.78 -15.10 1.24
C ASP A 8 44.13 -16.33 1.91
N PRO A 9 44.92 -17.35 2.30
CA PRO A 9 44.40 -18.58 2.93
C PRO A 9 43.49 -18.34 4.15
N LEU A 10 43.77 -17.30 4.92
CA LEU A 10 42.94 -16.93 6.08
C LEU A 10 41.58 -16.42 5.66
N THR A 11 41.51 -15.59 4.63
CA THR A 11 40.27 -15.10 4.05
C THR A 11 39.41 -16.25 3.49
N GLN A 12 40.04 -17.24 2.84
CA GLN A 12 39.33 -18.45 2.36
C GLN A 12 38.76 -19.28 3.51
N LEU A 13 39.49 -19.39 4.62
CA LEU A 13 39.03 -20.10 5.81
C LEU A 13 37.83 -19.40 6.44
N ILE A 14 37.88 -18.08 6.57
CA ILE A 14 36.75 -17.25 7.08
C ILE A 14 35.52 -17.38 6.17
N ALA A 15 35.68 -17.31 4.85
CA ALA A 15 34.62 -17.49 3.89
C ALA A 15 33.97 -18.88 3.98
N ARG A 16 34.75 -19.93 4.24
CA ARG A 16 34.24 -21.29 4.48
C ARG A 16 33.44 -21.37 5.79
N PHE A 17 33.97 -20.77 6.85
CA PHE A 17 33.30 -20.68 8.13
C PHE A 17 31.93 -19.99 7.99
N ALA A 18 31.90 -18.81 7.38
CA ALA A 18 30.68 -18.01 7.20
C ALA A 18 29.57 -18.76 6.46
N ARG A 19 29.91 -19.58 5.45
CA ARG A 19 28.93 -20.37 4.69
C ARG A 19 28.24 -21.49 5.48
N THR A 20 28.83 -21.89 6.62
CA THR A 20 28.36 -23.01 7.43
C THR A 20 27.85 -22.59 8.82
N HIS A 21 28.01 -21.33 9.18
CA HIS A 21 27.62 -20.81 10.50
C HIS A 21 26.51 -19.77 10.38
N THR A 22 25.72 -19.64 11.45
CA THR A 22 24.75 -18.55 11.65
C THR A 22 25.51 -17.22 11.81
N PRO A 23 24.84 -16.06 11.85
CA PRO A 23 25.48 -14.78 12.11
C PRO A 23 26.44 -14.86 13.32
N PHE A 24 27.60 -14.26 13.21
CA PHE A 24 28.67 -14.31 14.19
C PHE A 24 29.36 -12.96 14.35
N THR A 25 29.89 -12.69 15.53
CA THR A 25 30.69 -11.49 15.82
C THR A 25 32.17 -11.70 15.49
N ALA A 26 32.91 -10.61 15.35
CA ALA A 26 34.38 -10.67 15.16
C ALA A 26 35.06 -11.35 16.35
N GLU A 27 34.56 -11.17 17.56
CA GLU A 27 35.07 -11.81 18.81
C GLU A 27 34.86 -13.33 18.78
N ALA A 28 33.68 -13.79 18.39
CA ALA A 28 33.38 -15.23 18.30
C ALA A 28 34.28 -15.91 17.27
N LEU A 29 34.54 -15.28 16.12
CA LEU A 29 35.42 -15.79 15.10
C LEU A 29 36.88 -15.79 15.56
N ALA A 30 37.36 -14.69 16.18
CA ALA A 30 38.69 -14.56 16.71
C ALA A 30 39.01 -15.68 17.74
N THR A 31 38.06 -15.92 18.65
CA THR A 31 38.17 -16.99 19.65
C THR A 31 38.22 -18.37 18.99
N SER A 32 37.37 -18.63 18.00
CA SER A 32 37.27 -19.95 17.33
C SER A 32 38.55 -20.34 16.60
N PHE A 33 39.30 -19.35 16.08
CA PHE A 33 40.53 -19.60 15.30
C PHE A 33 41.82 -19.21 16.04
N GLY A 34 41.74 -18.70 17.27
CA GLY A 34 42.89 -18.22 18.01
C GLY A 34 43.57 -16.99 17.38
N LEU A 35 42.80 -16.13 16.73
CA LEU A 35 43.24 -14.94 16.04
C LEU A 35 43.12 -13.68 16.90
N GLY A 36 43.92 -12.67 16.59
CA GLY A 36 43.76 -11.35 17.20
C GLY A 36 42.46 -10.66 16.71
N ARG A 37 41.67 -10.11 17.63
CA ARG A 37 40.39 -9.45 17.32
C ARG A 37 40.53 -8.36 16.23
N SER A 38 41.59 -7.52 16.32
CA SER A 38 41.80 -6.44 15.35
C SER A 38 42.09 -6.94 13.93
N VAL A 39 42.80 -8.06 13.79
CA VAL A 39 43.06 -8.70 12.50
C VAL A 39 41.76 -9.27 11.93
N THR A 40 41.02 -9.98 12.76
CA THR A 40 39.72 -10.57 12.39
C THR A 40 38.71 -9.51 11.94
N SER A 41 38.52 -8.42 12.72
CA SER A 41 37.62 -7.32 12.37
C SER A 41 37.99 -6.71 11.02
N ARG A 42 39.29 -6.43 10.77
CA ARG A 42 39.71 -5.84 9.51
C ARG A 42 39.42 -6.73 8.30
N ILE A 43 39.57 -8.06 8.44
CA ILE A 43 39.28 -9.00 7.36
C ILE A 43 37.76 -9.05 7.13
N LEU A 44 36.95 -9.12 8.20
CA LEU A 44 35.51 -9.15 8.10
C LEU A 44 34.93 -7.88 7.49
N GLU A 45 35.49 -6.72 7.84
CA GLU A 45 35.10 -5.44 7.23
C GLU A 45 35.42 -5.42 5.73
N SER A 46 36.66 -5.85 5.37
CA SER A 46 37.08 -5.95 3.96
C SER A 46 36.17 -6.89 3.15
N GLU A 47 35.81 -8.06 3.70
CA GLU A 47 34.91 -9.01 3.04
C GLU A 47 33.46 -8.49 2.96
N ALA A 48 33.03 -7.70 3.93
CA ALA A 48 31.71 -7.05 3.90
C ALA A 48 31.68 -5.91 2.87
N ASP A 49 32.72 -5.09 2.79
CA ASP A 49 32.84 -4.02 1.79
C ASP A 49 32.95 -4.56 0.36
N ALA A 50 33.57 -5.75 0.19
CA ALA A 50 33.58 -6.49 -1.07
C ALA A 50 32.27 -7.20 -1.41
N GLY A 51 31.26 -7.17 -0.52
CA GLY A 51 29.94 -7.80 -0.72
C GLY A 51 29.94 -9.33 -0.51
N HIS A 52 31.02 -9.93 -0.01
CA HIS A 52 31.11 -11.35 0.27
C HIS A 52 30.45 -11.74 1.61
N LEU A 53 30.35 -10.79 2.53
CA LEU A 53 29.62 -10.89 3.78
C LEU A 53 28.62 -9.75 3.90
N VAL A 54 27.55 -9.99 4.65
CA VAL A 54 26.59 -8.94 5.09
C VAL A 54 26.91 -8.63 6.54
N ARG A 55 27.05 -7.34 6.86
CA ARG A 55 27.21 -6.85 8.23
C ARG A 55 25.88 -6.27 8.73
N GLY A 56 25.58 -6.50 10.01
CA GLY A 56 24.35 -5.97 10.60
C GLY A 56 24.17 -6.44 12.05
N ARG A 57 22.97 -6.27 12.55
CA ARG A 57 22.52 -6.87 13.81
C ARG A 57 21.39 -7.83 13.45
N PHE A 58 21.67 -9.12 13.51
CA PHE A 58 20.74 -10.15 13.06
C PHE A 58 20.08 -10.88 14.23
N THR A 59 20.71 -10.85 15.42
CA THR A 59 20.17 -11.46 16.64
C THR A 59 19.86 -10.41 17.70
N GLU A 60 18.77 -10.61 18.46
CA GLU A 60 18.35 -9.65 19.49
C GLU A 60 19.31 -9.64 20.70
N ALA A 61 20.00 -10.76 20.96
CA ALA A 61 20.89 -10.90 22.09
C ALA A 61 22.23 -10.17 21.91
N GLU A 62 22.61 -9.87 20.66
CA GLU A 62 23.92 -9.27 20.38
C GLU A 62 23.85 -7.75 20.25
N THR A 63 24.75 -7.08 20.94
CA THR A 63 24.92 -5.62 20.87
C THR A 63 26.00 -5.20 19.88
N GLU A 64 26.89 -6.13 19.52
CA GLU A 64 27.99 -5.93 18.56
C GLU A 64 27.54 -6.15 17.12
N THR A 65 28.36 -5.67 16.17
CA THR A 65 28.16 -5.95 14.75
C THR A 65 28.38 -7.44 14.46
N GLU A 66 27.41 -8.06 13.82
CA GLU A 66 27.47 -9.43 13.34
C GLU A 66 27.75 -9.47 11.83
N TYR A 67 28.33 -10.57 11.39
CA TYR A 67 28.64 -10.87 9.99
C TYR A 67 27.97 -12.19 9.60
N CYS A 68 27.49 -12.26 8.36
CA CYS A 68 26.84 -13.46 7.85
C CYS A 68 27.09 -13.61 6.34
N ASP A 69 27.23 -14.84 5.88
CA ASP A 69 27.19 -15.12 4.44
C ASP A 69 25.82 -14.80 3.86
N PRO A 70 25.71 -14.09 2.71
CA PRO A 70 24.43 -13.72 2.10
C PRO A 70 23.50 -14.93 1.90
N GLY A 71 24.01 -16.06 1.42
CA GLY A 71 23.22 -17.26 1.19
C GLY A 71 22.74 -17.93 2.48
N VAL A 72 23.51 -17.83 3.57
CA VAL A 72 23.05 -18.26 4.90
C VAL A 72 21.93 -17.35 5.40
N LEU A 73 22.11 -16.04 5.27
CA LEU A 73 21.12 -15.05 5.70
C LEU A 73 19.78 -15.22 4.97
N ASP A 74 19.80 -15.47 3.66
CA ASP A 74 18.59 -15.71 2.87
C ASP A 74 17.89 -17.01 3.31
N ARG A 75 18.65 -18.07 3.59
CA ARG A 75 18.06 -19.30 4.14
C ARG A 75 17.45 -19.10 5.53
N LEU A 76 18.09 -18.30 6.39
CA LEU A 76 17.54 -17.98 7.72
C LEU A 76 16.25 -17.18 7.60
N ARG A 77 16.23 -16.13 6.75
CA ARG A 77 15.02 -15.35 6.48
C ARG A 77 13.88 -16.21 5.95
N GLY A 78 14.19 -17.10 5.00
CA GLY A 78 13.20 -18.05 4.46
C GLY A 78 12.64 -18.97 5.53
N ARG A 79 13.47 -19.50 6.43
CA ARG A 79 13.04 -20.35 7.57
C ARG A 79 12.21 -19.58 8.58
N CYS A 80 12.61 -18.35 8.95
CA CYS A 80 11.84 -17.51 9.86
C CYS A 80 10.46 -17.20 9.28
N LEU A 81 10.39 -16.86 7.99
CA LEU A 81 9.13 -16.60 7.31
C LEU A 81 8.26 -17.86 7.23
N ALA A 82 8.84 -19.01 6.92
CA ALA A 82 8.13 -20.29 6.90
C ALA A 82 7.60 -20.67 8.30
N ALA A 83 8.41 -20.48 9.35
CA ALA A 83 7.97 -20.70 10.72
C ALA A 83 6.85 -19.75 11.14
N ALA A 84 6.96 -18.47 10.81
CA ALA A 84 5.91 -17.48 11.08
C ALA A 84 4.60 -17.84 10.37
N ARG A 85 4.68 -18.28 9.10
CA ARG A 85 3.50 -18.74 8.35
C ARG A 85 2.89 -20.02 8.93
N ALA A 86 3.73 -20.95 9.39
CA ALA A 86 3.26 -22.19 9.99
C ALA A 86 2.62 -21.96 11.38
N ALA A 87 2.99 -20.88 12.06
CA ALA A 87 2.40 -20.50 13.35
C ALA A 87 1.03 -19.80 13.21
N VAL A 88 0.63 -19.41 12.00
CA VAL A 88 -0.69 -18.82 11.74
C VAL A 88 -1.74 -19.94 11.72
N GLU A 89 -2.59 -19.95 12.74
CA GLU A 89 -3.72 -20.86 12.80
C GLU A 89 -4.97 -20.24 12.14
N PRO A 90 -5.74 -21.00 11.34
CA PRO A 90 -7.01 -20.52 10.81
C PRO A 90 -7.98 -20.21 11.95
N VAL A 91 -8.64 -19.06 11.87
CA VAL A 91 -9.69 -18.69 12.82
C VAL A 91 -11.06 -19.17 12.33
N PRO A 92 -12.04 -19.41 13.24
CA PRO A 92 -13.41 -19.71 12.85
C PRO A 92 -14.01 -18.59 11.99
N ALA A 93 -14.93 -18.95 11.08
CA ALA A 93 -15.57 -18.01 10.17
C ALA A 93 -16.26 -16.85 10.90
N GLU A 94 -16.86 -17.10 12.05
CA GLU A 94 -17.51 -16.09 12.89
C GLU A 94 -16.52 -15.09 13.47
N ALA A 95 -15.32 -15.53 13.87
CA ALA A 95 -14.26 -14.65 14.36
C ALA A 95 -13.73 -13.76 13.23
N TYR A 96 -13.57 -14.32 12.02
CA TYR A 96 -13.17 -13.56 10.85
C TYR A 96 -14.25 -12.56 10.43
N ALA A 97 -15.52 -12.95 10.41
CA ALA A 97 -16.63 -12.03 10.10
C ALA A 97 -16.68 -10.87 11.10
N ARG A 98 -16.55 -11.14 12.40
CA ARG A 98 -16.48 -10.08 13.42
C ARG A 98 -15.31 -9.15 13.19
N PHE A 99 -14.11 -9.69 12.95
CA PHE A 99 -12.93 -8.90 12.63
C PHE A 99 -13.16 -7.98 11.42
N LEU A 100 -13.83 -8.47 10.36
CA LEU A 100 -14.14 -7.64 9.19
C LEU A 100 -15.08 -6.48 9.54
N LEU A 101 -16.13 -6.74 10.30
CA LEU A 101 -17.07 -5.70 10.73
C LEU A 101 -16.37 -4.62 11.58
N ASP A 102 -15.55 -5.05 12.54
CA ASP A 102 -14.76 -4.15 13.38
C ASP A 102 -13.74 -3.37 12.55
N ARG A 103 -13.01 -4.06 11.68
CA ARG A 103 -11.98 -3.46 10.80
C ARG A 103 -12.57 -2.40 9.87
N HIS A 104 -13.81 -2.59 9.41
CA HIS A 104 -14.51 -1.66 8.52
C HIS A 104 -15.39 -0.64 9.25
N GLY A 105 -15.32 -0.57 10.57
CA GLY A 105 -16.02 0.42 11.38
C GLY A 105 -17.55 0.29 11.36
N VAL A 106 -18.07 -0.91 11.09
CA VAL A 106 -19.51 -1.17 11.00
C VAL A 106 -20.12 -1.50 12.38
N THR A 107 -19.33 -2.11 13.28
CA THR A 107 -19.77 -2.42 14.66
C THR A 107 -19.85 -1.19 15.55
N GLU A 108 -18.98 -0.23 15.35
CA GLU A 108 -18.93 1.03 16.08
C GLU A 108 -18.83 2.18 15.08
N PRO A 109 -19.96 2.68 14.53
CA PRO A 109 -19.95 3.78 13.59
C PRO A 109 -19.34 5.03 14.19
N ARG A 110 -18.56 5.75 13.40
CA ARG A 110 -17.88 6.99 13.80
C ARG A 110 -18.85 8.16 13.88
N PRO A 111 -18.54 9.21 14.64
CA PRO A 111 -19.37 10.43 14.65
C PRO A 111 -19.35 11.11 13.28
N SER A 112 -20.43 11.87 12.97
CA SER A 112 -20.53 12.56 11.68
C SER A 112 -19.63 13.78 11.62
N SER A 113 -18.60 13.73 10.77
CA SER A 113 -17.72 14.85 10.42
C SER A 113 -17.08 14.62 9.07
N PRO A 114 -16.56 15.66 8.37
CA PRO A 114 -15.80 15.49 7.14
C PRO A 114 -14.57 14.56 7.33
N ASP A 115 -13.79 14.73 8.40
CA ASP A 115 -12.59 13.93 8.69
C ASP A 115 -12.95 12.44 8.82
N GLU A 116 -14.03 12.10 9.50
CA GLU A 116 -14.45 10.71 9.66
C GLU A 116 -14.99 10.10 8.35
N VAL A 117 -15.63 10.93 7.50
CA VAL A 117 -15.95 10.51 6.13
C VAL A 117 -14.69 10.23 5.34
N LEU A 118 -13.68 11.11 5.40
CA LEU A 118 -12.39 10.91 4.72
C LEU A 118 -11.70 9.61 5.16
N LEU A 119 -11.65 9.33 6.46
CA LEU A 119 -11.13 8.07 7.01
C LEU A 119 -11.91 6.84 6.53
N ALA A 120 -13.24 6.95 6.38
CA ALA A 120 -14.05 5.87 5.82
C ALA A 120 -13.74 5.64 4.34
N LEU A 121 -13.50 6.71 3.56
CA LEU A 121 -13.11 6.60 2.15
C LEU A 121 -11.73 5.95 1.98
N GLN A 122 -10.76 6.27 2.83
CA GLN A 122 -9.45 5.61 2.84
C GLN A 122 -9.57 4.09 3.05
N GLN A 123 -10.44 3.65 3.96
CA GLN A 123 -10.69 2.22 4.18
C GLN A 123 -11.38 1.52 2.99
N LEU A 124 -12.10 2.28 2.18
CA LEU A 124 -12.85 1.80 1.02
C LEU A 124 -12.13 2.08 -0.31
N ALA A 125 -10.89 2.55 -0.27
CA ALA A 125 -10.12 2.87 -1.47
C ALA A 125 -10.12 1.69 -2.45
N GLY A 126 -10.49 1.98 -3.70
CA GLY A 126 -10.61 0.96 -4.76
C GLY A 126 -11.93 0.18 -4.79
N ALA A 127 -12.84 0.35 -3.83
CA ALA A 127 -14.15 -0.28 -3.88
C ALA A 127 -15.00 0.31 -5.02
N VAL A 128 -15.42 -0.52 -5.96
CA VAL A 128 -16.30 -0.15 -7.08
C VAL A 128 -17.71 -0.59 -6.73
N LEU A 129 -18.60 0.34 -6.47
CA LEU A 129 -19.98 0.07 -6.05
C LEU A 129 -20.97 0.91 -6.85
N PRO A 130 -22.25 0.47 -7.02
CA PRO A 130 -23.28 1.31 -7.58
C PRO A 130 -23.43 2.62 -6.80
N ALA A 131 -23.69 3.72 -7.51
CA ALA A 131 -23.80 5.04 -6.90
C ALA A 131 -24.89 5.08 -5.82
N SER A 132 -26.01 4.37 -6.06
CA SER A 132 -27.13 4.29 -5.14
C SER A 132 -26.79 3.75 -3.75
N VAL A 133 -25.79 2.89 -3.60
CA VAL A 133 -25.48 2.24 -2.30
C VAL A 133 -24.52 3.03 -1.43
N TRP A 134 -23.77 3.97 -1.99
CA TRP A 134 -22.76 4.72 -1.23
C TRP A 134 -23.38 5.52 -0.08
N GLU A 135 -24.34 6.39 -0.38
CA GLU A 135 -24.97 7.26 0.61
C GLU A 135 -26.18 6.62 1.31
N SER A 136 -26.76 5.56 0.73
CA SER A 136 -27.88 4.87 1.35
C SER A 136 -27.48 3.78 2.34
N HIS A 137 -26.30 3.15 2.15
CA HIS A 137 -25.89 2.00 2.95
C HIS A 137 -24.43 2.07 3.42
N VAL A 138 -23.49 2.39 2.51
CA VAL A 138 -22.07 2.21 2.79
C VAL A 138 -21.54 3.22 3.80
N LEU A 139 -21.80 4.51 3.58
CA LEU A 139 -21.38 5.58 4.49
C LEU A 139 -22.21 5.58 5.78
N PRO A 140 -23.58 5.45 5.73
CA PRO A 140 -24.37 5.39 6.95
C PRO A 140 -24.08 4.19 7.86
N ALA A 141 -23.60 3.06 7.30
CA ALA A 141 -23.17 1.93 8.12
C ALA A 141 -21.88 2.20 8.93
N ARG A 142 -21.12 3.24 8.58
CA ARG A 142 -19.81 3.58 9.18
C ARG A 142 -19.80 4.92 9.91
N ILE A 143 -20.76 5.78 9.60
CA ILE A 143 -20.87 7.15 10.12
C ILE A 143 -22.25 7.31 10.73
N SER A 144 -22.31 7.49 12.04
CA SER A 144 -23.57 7.79 12.75
C SER A 144 -24.10 9.14 12.27
N ASP A 145 -25.40 9.21 11.99
CA ASP A 145 -26.05 10.44 11.51
C ASP A 145 -25.34 11.07 10.30
N TYR A 146 -24.93 10.21 9.33
CA TYR A 146 -24.25 10.63 8.11
C TYR A 146 -24.93 11.83 7.45
N GLN A 147 -24.14 12.85 7.14
CA GLN A 147 -24.59 14.06 6.46
C GLN A 147 -23.97 14.12 5.04
N PRO A 148 -24.80 14.12 3.98
CA PRO A 148 -24.33 14.24 2.60
C PRO A 148 -23.43 15.47 2.33
N SER A 149 -23.64 16.56 3.07
CA SER A 149 -22.86 17.78 2.98
C SER A 149 -21.37 17.59 3.32
N HIS A 150 -21.04 16.63 4.19
CA HIS A 150 -19.63 16.36 4.53
C HIS A 150 -18.88 15.75 3.36
N LEU A 151 -19.50 14.84 2.61
CA LEU A 151 -18.90 14.30 1.39
C LEU A 151 -18.81 15.38 0.30
N ASP A 152 -19.86 16.20 0.12
CA ASP A 152 -19.82 17.30 -0.85
C ASP A 152 -18.74 18.32 -0.52
N GLN A 153 -18.48 18.60 0.76
CA GLN A 153 -17.38 19.45 1.18
C GLN A 153 -16.01 18.88 0.77
N LEU A 154 -15.73 17.62 1.08
CA LEU A 154 -14.48 16.96 0.70
C LEU A 154 -14.25 16.92 -0.82
N LEU A 155 -15.32 16.72 -1.58
CA LEU A 155 -15.28 16.76 -3.05
C LEU A 155 -14.99 18.17 -3.57
N ALA A 156 -15.61 19.20 -3.00
CA ALA A 156 -15.40 20.60 -3.38
C ALA A 156 -13.99 21.09 -3.03
N GLU A 157 -13.42 20.61 -1.92
CA GLU A 157 -12.06 20.93 -1.47
C GLU A 157 -10.99 20.09 -2.22
N GLY A 158 -11.40 19.07 -2.99
CA GLY A 158 -10.50 18.18 -3.72
C GLY A 158 -9.77 17.15 -2.84
N GLU A 159 -10.16 17.00 -1.58
CA GLU A 159 -9.63 15.98 -0.68
C GLU A 159 -10.16 14.58 -1.02
N ALA A 160 -11.36 14.51 -1.58
CA ALA A 160 -11.94 13.31 -2.15
C ALA A 160 -12.30 13.50 -3.62
N LEU A 161 -12.27 12.42 -4.38
CA LEU A 161 -12.55 12.39 -5.81
C LEU A 161 -13.52 11.26 -6.15
N ILE A 162 -14.34 11.48 -7.19
CA ILE A 162 -15.24 10.49 -7.75
C ILE A 162 -14.64 9.93 -9.04
N ARG A 163 -14.51 8.62 -9.12
CA ARG A 163 -14.20 7.90 -10.36
C ARG A 163 -15.46 7.16 -10.82
N LEU A 164 -16.05 7.62 -11.89
CA LEU A 164 -17.21 6.98 -12.51
C LEU A 164 -16.82 5.80 -13.39
N ARG A 165 -17.68 4.80 -13.46
CA ARG A 165 -17.55 3.64 -14.35
C ARG A 165 -18.90 3.29 -14.95
N GLY A 166 -18.93 3.28 -16.27
CA GLY A 166 -20.13 3.00 -17.05
C GLY A 166 -21.13 4.16 -17.09
N SER A 167 -22.12 4.01 -17.93
CA SER A 167 -23.24 4.92 -18.14
C SER A 167 -24.55 4.22 -17.79
N GLY A 168 -25.54 4.95 -17.35
CA GLY A 168 -26.85 4.40 -17.00
C GLY A 168 -27.48 5.08 -15.79
N PRO A 169 -28.65 4.62 -15.36
CA PRO A 169 -29.40 5.25 -14.27
C PRO A 169 -28.75 5.07 -12.89
N ASP A 170 -27.90 4.06 -12.72
CA ASP A 170 -27.14 3.81 -11.48
C ASP A 170 -25.71 3.40 -11.84
N PRO A 171 -24.84 4.35 -12.23
CA PRO A 171 -23.48 4.06 -12.61
C PRO A 171 -22.69 3.57 -11.40
N SER A 172 -21.71 2.70 -11.64
CA SER A 172 -20.76 2.35 -10.60
C SER A 172 -19.76 3.49 -10.40
N LEU A 173 -19.38 3.71 -9.15
CA LEU A 173 -18.34 4.69 -8.83
C LEU A 173 -17.40 4.18 -7.74
N THR A 174 -16.23 4.78 -7.71
CA THR A 174 -15.27 4.67 -6.62
C THR A 174 -15.10 6.06 -6.01
N LEU A 175 -15.25 6.15 -4.69
CA LEU A 175 -14.82 7.31 -3.92
C LEU A 175 -13.39 7.05 -3.44
N VAL A 176 -12.51 7.99 -3.67
CA VAL A 176 -11.08 7.87 -3.35
C VAL A 176 -10.56 9.18 -2.78
N THR A 177 -9.64 9.11 -1.84
CA THR A 177 -8.94 10.31 -1.38
C THR A 177 -7.92 10.78 -2.42
N ALA A 178 -7.56 12.04 -2.42
CA ALA A 178 -6.54 12.56 -3.34
C ALA A 178 -5.21 11.82 -3.21
N ASP A 179 -4.82 11.45 -1.99
CA ASP A 179 -3.57 10.73 -1.70
C ASP A 179 -3.57 9.29 -2.23
N ASP A 180 -4.73 8.64 -2.30
CA ASP A 180 -4.88 7.25 -2.74
C ASP A 180 -5.23 7.11 -4.23
N LEU A 181 -5.28 8.21 -4.97
CA LEU A 181 -5.71 8.23 -6.38
C LEU A 181 -4.88 7.28 -7.27
N ASP A 182 -3.59 7.21 -7.03
CA ASP A 182 -2.66 6.35 -7.77
C ASP A 182 -2.87 4.85 -7.50
N LEU A 183 -3.58 4.50 -6.43
CA LEU A 183 -3.90 3.11 -6.07
C LEU A 183 -5.15 2.60 -6.81
N VAL A 184 -5.93 3.51 -7.40
CA VAL A 184 -7.16 3.16 -8.11
C VAL A 184 -6.86 3.01 -9.61
N PRO A 185 -7.29 1.91 -10.25
CA PRO A 185 -7.09 1.73 -11.68
C PRO A 185 -7.64 2.91 -12.48
N PRO A 186 -6.98 3.31 -13.57
CA PRO A 186 -7.47 4.36 -14.44
C PRO A 186 -8.87 4.02 -14.99
N PRO A 187 -9.62 5.02 -15.47
CA PRO A 187 -10.92 4.79 -16.11
C PRO A 187 -10.81 3.74 -17.21
N SER A 188 -11.85 2.92 -17.35
CA SER A 188 -11.89 1.85 -18.35
C SER A 188 -12.30 2.34 -19.73
N GLU A 189 -12.89 3.52 -19.83
CA GLU A 189 -13.37 4.10 -21.08
C GLU A 189 -12.34 5.12 -21.57
N ALA A 190 -11.89 4.95 -22.82
CA ALA A 190 -11.07 5.95 -23.48
C ALA A 190 -11.94 7.10 -23.95
N ALA A 191 -11.51 8.33 -23.71
CA ALA A 191 -12.15 9.51 -24.27
C ALA A 191 -11.98 9.51 -25.79
N ASP A 192 -13.07 9.76 -26.52
CA ASP A 192 -12.98 10.07 -27.94
C ASP A 192 -12.50 11.53 -28.17
N GLU A 193 -12.30 11.88 -29.44
CA GLU A 193 -11.77 13.21 -29.80
C GLU A 193 -12.70 14.36 -29.37
N GLU A 194 -14.02 14.17 -29.45
CA GLU A 194 -15.03 15.15 -29.04
C GLU A 194 -14.97 15.42 -27.52
N VAL A 195 -14.96 14.34 -26.70
CA VAL A 195 -14.87 14.42 -25.25
C VAL A 195 -13.54 15.02 -24.81
N SER A 196 -12.44 14.64 -25.46
CA SER A 196 -11.11 15.18 -25.17
C SER A 196 -11.01 16.66 -25.48
N ALA A 197 -11.56 17.10 -26.62
CA ALA A 197 -11.58 18.51 -27.02
C ALA A 197 -12.48 19.32 -26.05
N PHE A 198 -13.64 18.78 -25.68
CA PHE A 198 -14.53 19.39 -24.71
C PHE A 198 -13.85 19.58 -23.35
N ALA A 199 -13.24 18.54 -22.80
CA ALA A 199 -12.53 18.60 -21.52
C ALA A 199 -11.36 19.60 -21.56
N ALA A 200 -10.58 19.65 -22.64
CA ALA A 200 -9.51 20.60 -22.83
C ALA A 200 -10.02 22.07 -22.87
N GLY A 201 -11.24 22.28 -23.35
CA GLY A 201 -11.89 23.60 -23.39
C GLY A 201 -12.39 24.09 -22.02
N LEU A 202 -12.56 23.19 -21.03
CA LEU A 202 -13.01 23.56 -19.69
C LEU A 202 -11.92 24.25 -18.86
N GLY A 203 -10.63 23.98 -19.14
CA GLY A 203 -9.51 24.48 -18.36
C GLY A 203 -9.40 23.84 -16.98
N ASP A 204 -8.48 24.39 -16.17
CA ASP A 204 -8.28 23.93 -14.79
C ASP A 204 -9.19 24.72 -13.84
N GLY A 205 -9.99 24.01 -13.05
CA GLY A 205 -10.81 24.58 -11.99
C GLY A 205 -12.28 24.15 -12.02
N LEU A 206 -13.08 24.81 -11.17
CA LEU A 206 -14.52 24.55 -11.09
C LEU A 206 -15.23 25.18 -12.29
N VAL A 207 -15.93 24.37 -13.06
CA VAL A 207 -16.65 24.80 -14.25
C VAL A 207 -18.16 24.62 -14.02
N ALA A 208 -18.94 25.60 -14.45
CA ALA A 208 -20.40 25.48 -14.44
C ALA A 208 -20.84 24.40 -15.46
N PRO A 209 -21.92 23.65 -15.18
CA PRO A 209 -22.40 22.63 -16.08
C PRO A 209 -22.78 23.22 -17.43
N GLY A 210 -22.14 22.69 -18.47
CA GLY A 210 -22.43 22.98 -19.88
C GLY A 210 -23.29 21.86 -20.48
N ASP A 211 -22.78 21.19 -21.49
CA ASP A 211 -23.42 20.01 -22.07
C ASP A 211 -23.31 18.82 -21.08
N ALA A 212 -24.48 18.43 -20.50
CA ALA A 212 -24.52 17.39 -19.48
C ALA A 212 -24.05 16.04 -20.02
N GLU A 213 -24.32 15.69 -21.27
CA GLU A 213 -23.91 14.43 -21.87
C GLU A 213 -22.38 14.35 -22.03
N LEU A 214 -21.78 15.44 -22.55
CA LEU A 214 -20.33 15.53 -22.69
C LEU A 214 -19.63 15.54 -21.33
N LEU A 215 -20.19 16.19 -20.31
CA LEU A 215 -19.65 16.17 -18.93
C LEU A 215 -19.66 14.76 -18.36
N TRP A 216 -20.75 13.99 -18.54
CA TRP A 216 -20.84 12.62 -18.08
C TRP A 216 -19.82 11.71 -18.77
N ARG A 217 -19.67 11.84 -20.09
CA ARG A 217 -18.67 11.09 -20.86
C ARG A 217 -17.25 11.46 -20.44
N ALA A 218 -16.98 12.73 -20.21
CA ALA A 218 -15.69 13.20 -19.72
C ALA A 218 -15.38 12.70 -18.29
N ALA A 219 -16.38 12.64 -17.42
CA ALA A 219 -16.25 12.08 -16.07
C ALA A 219 -16.03 10.56 -16.09
N ALA A 220 -16.72 9.83 -16.97
CA ALA A 220 -16.49 8.39 -17.17
C ALA A 220 -15.10 8.08 -17.73
N ALA A 221 -14.57 8.96 -18.58
CA ALA A 221 -13.20 8.91 -19.09
C ALA A 221 -12.14 9.43 -18.09
N GLY A 222 -12.57 9.97 -16.95
CA GLY A 222 -11.67 10.49 -15.89
C GLY A 222 -10.97 11.79 -16.20
N LEU A 223 -11.45 12.53 -17.20
CA LEU A 223 -10.91 13.83 -17.58
C LEU A 223 -11.43 14.98 -16.69
N VAL A 224 -12.60 14.78 -16.09
CA VAL A 224 -13.20 15.70 -15.12
C VAL A 224 -13.71 14.91 -13.92
N ALA A 225 -13.84 15.56 -12.78
CA ALA A 225 -14.43 14.99 -11.58
C ALA A 225 -15.58 15.88 -11.07
N PRO A 226 -16.73 15.31 -10.68
CA PRO A 226 -17.77 16.08 -10.02
C PRO A 226 -17.26 16.68 -8.69
N ALA A 227 -17.50 17.96 -8.45
CA ALA A 227 -17.16 18.65 -7.22
C ALA A 227 -18.20 18.41 -6.10
N SER A 228 -19.22 17.59 -6.34
CA SER A 228 -20.20 17.14 -5.35
C SER A 228 -20.93 15.90 -5.85
N MET A 229 -21.66 15.23 -4.95
CA MET A 229 -22.57 14.13 -5.31
C MET A 229 -23.89 14.62 -5.93
N ALA A 230 -24.17 15.91 -5.97
CA ALA A 230 -25.46 16.46 -6.44
C ALA A 230 -25.86 15.98 -7.84
N PRO A 231 -24.98 15.98 -8.88
CA PRO A 231 -25.33 15.47 -10.20
C PRO A 231 -25.70 13.99 -10.19
N ILE A 232 -25.00 13.20 -9.36
CA ILE A 232 -25.25 11.76 -9.21
C ILE A 232 -26.57 11.51 -8.49
N ARG A 233 -26.87 12.26 -7.44
CA ARG A 233 -28.17 12.19 -6.73
C ARG A 233 -29.33 12.55 -7.66
N ALA A 234 -29.17 13.59 -8.50
CA ALA A 234 -30.19 13.96 -9.50
C ALA A 234 -30.42 12.81 -10.51
N LEU A 235 -29.34 12.20 -11.01
CA LEU A 235 -29.44 11.04 -11.90
C LEU A 235 -30.22 9.87 -11.24
N LEU A 236 -29.89 9.55 -9.99
CA LEU A 236 -30.54 8.44 -9.25
C LEU A 236 -32.03 8.70 -8.96
N THR A 237 -32.44 9.95 -8.81
CA THR A 237 -33.85 10.33 -8.54
C THR A 237 -34.67 10.59 -9.80
N GLY A 238 -34.03 10.62 -10.98
CA GLY A 238 -34.65 10.94 -12.25
C GLY A 238 -35.10 12.42 -12.36
N ALA A 239 -34.40 13.29 -11.62
CA ALA A 239 -34.71 14.73 -11.53
C ALA A 239 -33.87 15.53 -12.56
#